data_d5181d97ead769250c9f8c61567c61ad
#
_entry.id   d5181d97ead769250c9f8c61567c61ad
#
_cell.length_a   1.000
_cell.length_b   1.000
_cell.length_c   1.000
_cell.angle_alpha   90.00
_cell.angle_beta   90.00
_cell.angle_gamma   90.00
#
_symmetry.space_group_name_H-M   'P 1'
#
loop_
_entity.id
_entity.type
_entity.pdbx_description
1 polymer ?
#
loop_
_entity_poly.entity_id
_entity_poly.type
_entity_poly.pdbx_seq_one_letter_code
_entity_poly.pdbx_strand_id
1 'polypeptide(L)' 'DDKKEEAEKAAMKYYTIKSGDTLGRIAITNGTTVNALCRLNGITPKTTLKIGRRIRVK' A
#
# COMPACT_ATOMS: atom_id res chain seq x y z
N ASP A 1 4.13 18.95 4.43
CA ASP A 1 3.91 17.80 4.01
C ASP A 1 3.58 16.80 5.03
N ASP A 2 4.32 16.64 6.02
CA ASP A 2 4.03 15.70 7.03
C ASP A 2 2.77 16.14 7.66
N LYS A 3 2.57 17.39 7.81
CA LYS A 3 1.43 17.86 8.39
C LYS A 3 0.27 17.48 7.61
N LYS A 4 0.35 17.61 6.38
CA LYS A 4 -0.66 17.27 5.54
C LYS A 4 -0.93 15.85 5.74
N GLU A 5 0.03 15.06 5.75
CA GLU A 5 -0.14 13.69 5.92
C GLU A 5 -0.84 13.47 7.18
N GLU A 6 -0.56 14.21 8.12
CA GLU A 6 -1.15 14.01 9.37
C GLU A 6 -2.61 14.17 9.21
N ALA A 7 -3.03 15.17 8.66
CA ALA A 7 -4.38 15.44 8.48
C ALA A 7 -4.99 14.34 7.69
N GLU A 8 -4.34 13.86 6.72
CA GLU A 8 -4.90 12.90 5.94
C GLU A 8 -4.71 11.59 6.40
N LYS A 9 -3.85 11.41 7.26
CA LYS A 9 -3.60 10.14 7.71
C LYS A 9 -4.84 9.52 8.06
N ALA A 10 -5.72 10.24 8.42
CA ALA A 10 -6.91 9.65 8.87
C ALA A 10 -7.49 9.07 7.62
N ALA A 11 -7.14 9.59 6.54
CA ALA A 11 -7.71 9.13 5.33
C ALA A 11 -6.91 8.04 4.68
N MET A 12 -6.26 8.30 3.65
CA MET A 12 -5.60 7.28 2.91
C MET A 12 -4.17 7.56 2.57
N LYS A 13 -3.41 6.52 2.43
CA LYS A 13 -2.05 6.69 2.08
C LYS A 13 -1.81 5.71 0.96
N TYR A 14 -1.20 6.15 -0.12
CA TYR A 14 -0.92 5.30 -1.27
C TYR A 14 0.55 5.05 -1.50
N TYR A 15 0.85 3.94 -2.14
CA TYR A 15 2.23 3.61 -2.43
C TYR A 15 2.32 3.21 -3.89
N THR A 16 3.30 3.70 -4.60
CA THR A 16 3.48 3.38 -6.01
C THR A 16 4.39 2.17 -6.13
N ILE A 17 3.94 1.14 -6.83
CA ILE A 17 4.69 -0.09 -6.95
C ILE A 17 5.91 0.09 -7.85
N LYS A 18 7.03 -0.43 -7.39
CA LYS A 18 8.25 -0.35 -8.17
C LYS A 18 8.75 -1.73 -8.50
N SER A 19 9.71 -1.82 -9.35
CA SER A 19 10.28 -3.07 -9.76
C SER A 19 10.78 -3.85 -8.54
N GLY A 20 10.41 -5.10 -8.46
CA GLY A 20 10.87 -5.93 -7.34
C GLY A 20 10.01 -5.87 -6.10
N ASP A 21 8.99 -5.03 -6.08
CA ASP A 21 8.15 -4.94 -4.92
C ASP A 21 7.16 -6.09 -4.85
N THR A 22 6.82 -6.50 -3.64
CA THR A 22 5.81 -7.53 -3.44
C THR A 22 4.92 -7.02 -2.33
N LEU A 23 3.75 -7.60 -2.19
CA LEU A 23 2.82 -7.20 -1.16
C LEU A 23 3.45 -7.36 0.22
N GLY A 24 4.21 -8.41 0.42
CA GLY A 24 4.85 -8.62 1.69
C GLY A 24 5.83 -7.52 2.02
N ARG A 25 6.62 -7.13 1.02
CA ARG A 25 7.59 -6.12 1.25
C ARG A 25 6.93 -4.78 1.49
N ILE A 26 5.93 -4.46 0.70
CA ILE A 26 5.21 -3.21 0.82
C ILE A 26 4.58 -3.15 2.21
N ALA A 27 4.02 -4.26 2.67
CA ALA A 27 3.39 -4.29 3.97
C ALA A 27 4.41 -4.01 5.07
N ILE A 28 5.56 -4.63 5.02
CA ILE A 28 6.57 -4.44 6.02
C ILE A 28 7.07 -3.01 6.00
N THR A 29 7.33 -2.46 4.84
CA THR A 29 7.82 -1.12 4.71
C THR A 29 6.83 -0.10 5.27
N ASN A 30 5.55 -0.39 5.15
CA ASN A 30 4.53 0.54 5.58
C ASN A 30 3.90 0.19 6.94
N GLY A 31 4.46 -0.78 7.61
CA GLY A 31 3.97 -1.12 8.94
C GLY A 31 2.58 -1.74 8.95
N THR A 32 2.25 -2.48 7.91
CA THR A 32 0.95 -3.09 7.83
C THR A 32 1.11 -4.56 7.47
N THR A 33 0.06 -5.24 7.08
CA THR A 33 0.14 -6.64 6.71
C THR A 33 -0.42 -6.87 5.32
N VAL A 34 -0.10 -8.00 4.74
CA VAL A 34 -0.57 -8.31 3.41
C VAL A 34 -2.09 -8.40 3.42
N ASN A 35 -2.66 -8.98 4.47
CA ASN A 35 -4.12 -9.08 4.57
C ASN A 35 -4.75 -7.70 4.58
N ALA A 36 -4.16 -6.78 5.30
CA ALA A 36 -4.72 -5.45 5.39
C ALA A 36 -4.65 -4.78 4.02
N LEU A 37 -3.54 -4.97 3.32
CA LEU A 37 -3.39 -4.37 2.01
C LEU A 37 -4.43 -4.94 1.05
N CYS A 38 -4.66 -6.23 1.11
CA CYS A 38 -5.63 -6.84 0.24
C CYS A 38 -7.03 -6.32 0.51
N ARG A 39 -7.38 -6.13 1.76
CA ARG A 39 -8.69 -5.62 2.07
C ARG A 39 -8.84 -4.18 1.64
N LEU A 40 -7.85 -3.38 1.85
CA LEU A 40 -7.92 -1.99 1.47
C LEU A 40 -8.07 -1.81 -0.03
N ASN A 41 -7.51 -2.73 -0.79
CA ASN A 41 -7.53 -2.59 -2.25
C ASN A 41 -8.46 -3.55 -2.97
N GLY A 42 -9.16 -4.39 -2.23
CA GLY A 42 -10.05 -5.34 -2.87
C GLY A 42 -9.32 -6.35 -3.74
N ILE A 43 -8.13 -6.74 -3.35
CA ILE A 43 -7.35 -7.68 -4.14
C ILE A 43 -6.99 -8.89 -3.29
N THR A 44 -6.35 -9.86 -3.87
CA THR A 44 -5.94 -11.06 -3.16
C THR A 44 -4.42 -11.12 -3.12
N PRO A 45 -3.84 -11.92 -2.25
CA PRO A 45 -2.38 -12.03 -2.18
C PRO A 45 -1.77 -12.54 -3.48
N LYS A 46 -2.59 -13.14 -4.34
CA LYS A 46 -2.08 -13.63 -5.58
C LYS A 46 -2.21 -12.66 -6.73
N THR A 47 -2.78 -11.50 -6.49
CA THR A 47 -2.96 -10.53 -7.54
C THR A 47 -1.60 -10.04 -8.02
N THR A 48 -1.42 -9.97 -9.31
CA THR A 48 -0.17 -9.49 -9.87
C THR A 48 -0.10 -7.99 -9.73
N LEU A 49 1.00 -7.51 -9.21
CA LEU A 49 1.17 -6.08 -9.05
C LEU A 49 1.93 -5.54 -10.25
N LYS A 50 1.44 -4.47 -10.82
CA LYS A 50 2.11 -3.88 -11.95
C LYS A 50 2.92 -2.68 -11.53
N ILE A 51 4.10 -2.56 -12.07
CA ILE A 51 4.97 -1.44 -11.74
C ILE A 51 4.27 -0.17 -12.16
N GLY A 52 4.31 0.81 -11.30
CA GLY A 52 3.67 2.09 -11.59
C GLY A 52 2.27 2.20 -11.04
N ARG A 53 1.70 1.08 -10.59
CA ARG A 53 0.34 1.10 -10.08
C ARG A 53 0.39 1.63 -8.65
N ARG A 54 -0.61 2.38 -8.27
CA ARG A 54 -0.68 2.86 -6.90
C ARG A 54 -1.65 2.01 -6.12
N ILE A 55 -1.28 1.60 -4.93
CA ILE A 55 -2.17 0.83 -4.09
C ILE A 55 -2.29 1.54 -2.76
N ARG A 56 -3.39 1.30 -2.09
CA ARG A 56 -3.64 1.96 -0.84
C ARG A 56 -2.98 1.16 0.28
N VAL A 57 -2.21 1.81 1.11
CA VAL A 57 -1.55 1.12 2.20
C VAL A 57 -2.11 1.55 3.55
N LYS A 58 -3.06 2.42 3.56
CA LYS A 58 -3.67 2.82 4.81
C LYS A 58 -5.04 3.38 4.65
#